data_5e5432afcb072a2a43b3a13f39e79847
#
_entry.id   5e5432afcb072a2a43b3a13f39e79847
#
_cell.length_a   1.000
_cell.length_b   1.000
_cell.length_c   1.000
_cell.angle_alpha   90.00
_cell.angle_beta   90.00
_cell.angle_gamma   90.00
#
_symmetry.space_group_name_H-M   'P 1'
#
loop_
_entity.id
_entity.type
_entity.pdbx_description
1 polymer ?
#
loop_
_entity_poly.entity_id
_entity_poly.type
_entity_poly.pdbx_seq_one_letter_code
_entity_poly.pdbx_strand_id
1 'polypeptide(L)'
;MKSMIAVLAGLMMGTAVYAAEITVLSGGAIEPGLKAAAAAFEKQTGHKVNITFNTTPQMTKRVAAGDTFDVIIAPPAAVKQFAEAGKVDAGGVDVGRVGSGVAIRPGAPVPVIATGEDIKKTVLEAESIVFNTASTGIYFENLLKKWGIYDQVQGKAVRYTTGAEVMKHTLKGKGREVAFGPITEILLEKEHGLILVGPFPEEIQNYTSYIAVPMSAGTKKNVAPALVRFLGGPVGKPLFVAAGIE
;
A
#
# COMPACT_ATOMS: atom_id res chain seq x y z
N MET A 1 -33.70 -29.04 62.27
CA MET A 1 -32.97 -27.93 61.67
C MET A 1 -32.51 -28.37 60.28
N LYS A 2 -33.22 -27.92 59.25
CA LYS A 2 -32.93 -28.26 57.82
C LYS A 2 -32.29 -27.05 57.18
N SER A 3 -30.96 -27.15 56.88
CA SER A 3 -30.22 -26.10 56.16
C SER A 3 -30.54 -26.19 54.66
N MET A 4 -31.16 -25.14 54.14
CA MET A 4 -31.35 -24.91 52.68
C MET A 4 -30.07 -24.27 52.12
N ILE A 5 -29.33 -25.00 51.31
CA ILE A 5 -28.23 -24.43 50.51
C ILE A 5 -28.83 -23.92 49.19
N ALA A 6 -28.89 -22.61 49.05
CA ALA A 6 -29.26 -21.96 47.78
C ALA A 6 -28.05 -21.94 46.87
N VAL A 7 -28.09 -22.71 45.79
CA VAL A 7 -27.09 -22.67 44.70
C VAL A 7 -27.46 -21.52 43.77
N LEU A 8 -26.64 -20.44 43.80
CA LEU A 8 -26.75 -19.30 42.90
C LEU A 8 -26.08 -19.70 41.59
N ALA A 9 -26.86 -20.14 40.61
CA ALA A 9 -26.39 -20.36 39.25
C ALA A 9 -26.21 -19.01 38.54
N GLY A 10 -24.99 -18.51 38.51
CA GLY A 10 -24.66 -17.30 37.75
C GLY A 10 -24.77 -17.57 36.24
N LEU A 11 -25.81 -17.00 35.59
CA LEU A 11 -25.93 -16.94 34.14
C LEU A 11 -24.79 -16.03 33.59
N MET A 12 -23.71 -16.66 33.07
CA MET A 12 -22.79 -15.94 32.19
C MET A 12 -23.51 -15.68 30.86
N MET A 13 -24.14 -14.52 30.71
CA MET A 13 -24.55 -14.03 29.40
C MET A 13 -23.31 -13.70 28.58
N GLY A 14 -22.83 -14.68 27.83
CA GLY A 14 -21.84 -14.45 26.78
C GLY A 14 -22.49 -13.54 25.72
N THR A 15 -22.05 -12.29 25.63
CA THR A 15 -22.41 -11.41 24.50
C THR A 15 -21.87 -12.07 23.24
N ALA A 16 -22.76 -12.62 22.43
CA ALA A 16 -22.41 -13.08 21.08
C ALA A 16 -21.89 -11.87 20.30
N VAL A 17 -20.57 -11.79 20.14
CA VAL A 17 -19.95 -10.82 19.24
C VAL A 17 -20.29 -11.28 17.83
N TYR A 18 -21.27 -10.61 17.20
CA TYR A 18 -21.59 -10.87 15.80
C TYR A 18 -20.36 -10.50 14.95
N ALA A 19 -19.85 -11.46 14.17
CA ALA A 19 -18.81 -11.24 13.21
C ALA A 19 -19.26 -10.19 12.18
N ALA A 20 -18.53 -9.09 12.07
CA ALA A 20 -18.80 -8.05 11.08
C ALA A 20 -17.85 -8.21 9.89
N GLU A 21 -18.32 -7.88 8.69
CA GLU A 21 -17.47 -7.74 7.51
C GLU A 21 -17.14 -6.25 7.32
N ILE A 22 -15.85 -5.91 7.35
CA ILE A 22 -15.31 -4.57 7.19
C ILE A 22 -14.75 -4.46 5.77
N THR A 23 -15.15 -3.44 5.04
CA THR A 23 -14.63 -3.16 3.70
C THR A 23 -13.54 -2.10 3.75
N VAL A 24 -12.39 -2.37 3.13
CA VAL A 24 -11.23 -1.49 3.12
C VAL A 24 -10.84 -1.14 1.68
N LEU A 25 -10.68 0.14 1.38
CA LEU A 25 -10.09 0.62 0.14
C LEU A 25 -8.66 1.09 0.43
N SER A 26 -7.66 0.52 -0.22
CA SER A 26 -6.25 0.75 0.12
C SER A 26 -5.34 0.94 -1.09
N GLY A 27 -4.24 1.66 -0.88
CA GLY A 27 -3.12 1.68 -1.81
C GLY A 27 -2.44 0.32 -1.92
N GLY A 28 -2.01 -0.06 -3.14
CA GLY A 28 -1.38 -1.37 -3.40
C GLY A 28 -0.01 -1.53 -2.74
N ALA A 29 0.76 -0.45 -2.64
CA ALA A 29 2.12 -0.52 -2.10
C ALA A 29 2.22 -1.02 -0.65
N ILE A 30 1.13 -0.97 0.14
CA ILE A 30 1.12 -1.51 1.51
C ILE A 30 0.43 -2.87 1.62
N GLU A 31 0.11 -3.51 0.50
CA GLU A 31 -0.63 -4.78 0.43
C GLU A 31 -0.07 -5.86 1.37
N PRO A 32 1.25 -6.19 1.38
CA PRO A 32 1.74 -7.31 2.17
C PRO A 32 1.58 -7.06 3.68
N GLY A 33 1.88 -5.85 4.17
CA GLY A 33 1.70 -5.48 5.57
C GLY A 33 0.22 -5.41 5.96
N LEU A 34 -0.63 -4.85 5.10
CA LEU A 34 -2.06 -4.74 5.37
C LEU A 34 -2.74 -6.12 5.41
N LYS A 35 -2.39 -7.05 4.51
CA LYS A 35 -2.92 -8.41 4.55
C LYS A 35 -2.53 -9.14 5.84
N ALA A 36 -1.27 -9.01 6.27
CA ALA A 36 -0.80 -9.60 7.52
C ALA A 36 -1.53 -9.00 8.75
N ALA A 37 -1.67 -7.68 8.79
CA ALA A 37 -2.36 -6.98 9.87
C ALA A 37 -3.87 -7.30 9.88
N ALA A 38 -4.52 -7.38 8.73
CA ALA A 38 -5.92 -7.78 8.62
C ALA A 38 -6.14 -9.21 9.14
N ALA A 39 -5.30 -10.16 8.74
CA ALA A 39 -5.39 -11.54 9.24
C ALA A 39 -5.20 -11.63 10.77
N ALA A 40 -4.29 -10.84 11.34
CA ALA A 40 -4.10 -10.77 12.79
C ALA A 40 -5.33 -10.15 13.49
N PHE A 41 -5.92 -9.09 12.94
CA PHE A 41 -7.16 -8.49 13.45
C PHE A 41 -8.34 -9.47 13.39
N GLU A 42 -8.53 -10.17 12.27
CA GLU A 42 -9.56 -11.20 12.11
C GLU A 42 -9.42 -12.30 13.15
N LYS A 43 -8.20 -12.80 13.36
CA LYS A 43 -7.90 -13.83 14.37
C LYS A 43 -8.23 -13.36 15.80
N GLN A 44 -7.96 -12.10 16.11
CA GLN A 44 -8.17 -11.53 17.44
C GLN A 44 -9.64 -11.21 17.73
N THR A 45 -10.41 -10.82 16.72
CA THR A 45 -11.74 -10.24 16.90
C THR A 45 -12.89 -11.09 16.35
N GLY A 46 -12.58 -12.05 15.48
CA GLY A 46 -13.60 -12.81 14.73
C GLY A 46 -14.27 -12.05 13.60
N HIS A 47 -13.95 -10.76 13.40
CA HIS A 47 -14.42 -9.98 12.26
C HIS A 47 -13.73 -10.41 10.96
N LYS A 48 -14.27 -9.99 9.81
CA LYS A 48 -13.67 -10.19 8.48
C LYS A 48 -13.27 -8.86 7.87
N VAL A 49 -12.17 -8.84 7.11
CA VAL A 49 -11.63 -7.65 6.46
C VAL A 49 -11.51 -7.90 4.96
N ASN A 50 -12.38 -7.30 4.18
CA ASN A 50 -12.38 -7.38 2.72
C ASN A 50 -11.63 -6.16 2.15
N ILE A 51 -10.48 -6.40 1.53
CA ILE A 51 -9.59 -5.35 1.05
C ILE A 51 -9.68 -5.24 -0.47
N THR A 52 -9.88 -4.01 -0.95
CA THR A 52 -9.77 -3.66 -2.37
C THR A 52 -8.55 -2.77 -2.55
N PHE A 53 -7.60 -3.19 -3.39
CA PHE A 53 -6.42 -2.40 -3.70
C PHE A 53 -6.63 -1.57 -4.96
N ASN A 54 -6.30 -0.27 -4.87
CA ASN A 54 -6.37 0.68 -5.96
C ASN A 54 -5.21 1.68 -5.87
N THR A 55 -4.88 2.31 -6.99
CA THR A 55 -3.98 3.48 -6.98
C THR A 55 -4.69 4.71 -6.43
N THR A 56 -3.95 5.71 -5.97
CA THR A 56 -4.53 6.95 -5.45
C THR A 56 -5.50 7.62 -6.45
N PRO A 57 -5.17 7.76 -7.75
CA PRO A 57 -6.13 8.28 -8.72
C PRO A 57 -7.41 7.44 -8.86
N GLN A 58 -7.29 6.10 -8.80
CA GLN A 58 -8.45 5.22 -8.83
C GLN A 58 -9.32 5.37 -7.58
N MET A 59 -8.70 5.43 -6.38
CA MET A 59 -9.41 5.67 -5.12
C MET A 59 -10.17 6.99 -5.15
N THR A 60 -9.52 8.08 -5.60
CA THR A 60 -10.15 9.39 -5.73
C THR A 60 -11.36 9.34 -6.66
N LYS A 61 -11.23 8.68 -7.82
CA LYS A 61 -12.33 8.50 -8.76
C LYS A 61 -13.51 7.72 -8.15
N ARG A 62 -13.23 6.63 -7.42
CA ARG A 62 -14.26 5.79 -6.78
C ARG A 62 -14.99 6.55 -5.67
N VAL A 63 -14.25 7.25 -4.80
CA VAL A 63 -14.84 8.06 -3.72
C VAL A 63 -15.71 9.21 -4.30
N ALA A 64 -15.24 9.83 -5.39
CA ALA A 64 -16.02 10.87 -6.10
C ALA A 64 -17.30 10.30 -6.75
N ALA A 65 -17.25 9.06 -7.25
CA ALA A 65 -18.40 8.34 -7.80
C ALA A 65 -19.42 7.88 -6.74
N GLY A 66 -19.08 8.01 -5.43
CA GLY A 66 -19.95 7.63 -4.32
C GLY A 66 -19.78 6.17 -3.85
N ASP A 67 -18.73 5.48 -4.27
CA ASP A 67 -18.41 4.17 -3.71
C ASP A 67 -18.18 4.29 -2.20
N THR A 68 -18.71 3.34 -1.44
CA THR A 68 -18.63 3.34 0.03
C THR A 68 -17.79 2.17 0.53
N PHE A 69 -16.91 2.48 1.47
CA PHE A 69 -16.12 1.52 2.25
C PHE A 69 -16.17 1.93 3.72
N ASP A 70 -15.77 1.04 4.61
CA ASP A 70 -15.72 1.33 6.04
C ASP A 70 -14.42 2.03 6.44
N VAL A 71 -13.31 1.69 5.76
CA VAL A 71 -11.98 2.28 5.97
C VAL A 71 -11.34 2.59 4.63
N ILE A 72 -10.63 3.72 4.55
CA ILE A 72 -9.73 4.04 3.45
C ILE A 72 -8.31 4.19 3.96
N ILE A 73 -7.32 3.68 3.17
CA ILE A 73 -5.90 3.81 3.46
C ILE A 73 -5.23 4.43 2.25
N ALA A 74 -4.82 5.67 2.38
CA ALA A 74 -4.35 6.48 1.26
C ALA A 74 -3.22 7.44 1.68
N PRO A 75 -2.49 8.03 0.73
CA PRO A 75 -1.52 9.08 1.04
C PRO A 75 -2.16 10.30 1.73
N PRO A 76 -1.40 11.00 2.61
CA PRO A 76 -1.92 12.13 3.39
C PRO A 76 -2.65 13.20 2.57
N ALA A 77 -2.13 13.53 1.39
CA ALA A 77 -2.74 14.51 0.49
C ALA A 77 -4.15 14.09 0.03
N ALA A 78 -4.33 12.80 -0.29
CA ALA A 78 -5.64 12.27 -0.68
C ALA A 78 -6.60 12.22 0.52
N VAL A 79 -6.12 11.79 1.69
CA VAL A 79 -6.92 11.79 2.93
C VAL A 79 -7.40 13.21 3.27
N LYS A 80 -6.54 14.22 3.12
CA LYS A 80 -6.92 15.63 3.29
C LYS A 80 -8.05 16.03 2.35
N GLN A 81 -7.93 15.71 1.04
CA GLN A 81 -9.00 15.98 0.06
C GLN A 81 -10.32 15.29 0.43
N PHE A 82 -10.26 14.03 0.90
CA PHE A 82 -11.45 13.31 1.34
C PHE A 82 -12.06 13.94 2.60
N ALA A 83 -11.24 14.43 3.53
CA ALA A 83 -11.72 15.14 4.73
C ALA A 83 -12.41 16.47 4.38
N GLU A 84 -11.80 17.26 3.49
CA GLU A 84 -12.39 18.51 2.98
C GLU A 84 -13.72 18.27 2.26
N ALA A 85 -13.87 17.12 1.60
CA ALA A 85 -15.11 16.68 0.96
C ALA A 85 -16.10 15.97 1.92
N GLY A 86 -15.82 15.88 3.22
CA GLY A 86 -16.65 15.20 4.22
C GLY A 86 -16.79 13.69 4.02
N LYS A 87 -15.81 13.04 3.38
CA LYS A 87 -15.85 11.62 3.04
C LYS A 87 -15.20 10.71 4.07
N VAL A 88 -14.43 11.26 5.00
CA VAL A 88 -13.75 10.51 6.06
C VAL A 88 -14.00 11.16 7.42
N ASP A 89 -14.03 10.33 8.46
CA ASP A 89 -14.19 10.76 9.84
C ASP A 89 -12.83 11.19 10.44
N ALA A 90 -12.83 11.81 11.61
CA ALA A 90 -11.60 12.09 12.36
C ALA A 90 -10.98 10.80 12.92
N GLY A 91 -9.69 10.87 13.34
CA GLY A 91 -9.02 9.78 14.07
C GLY A 91 -8.25 8.82 13.17
N GLY A 92 -7.71 9.32 12.07
CA GLY A 92 -6.77 8.56 11.22
C GLY A 92 -5.45 8.23 11.94
N VAL A 93 -4.82 7.12 11.55
CA VAL A 93 -3.51 6.68 12.04
C VAL A 93 -2.53 6.48 10.90
N ASP A 94 -1.27 6.79 11.15
CA ASP A 94 -0.17 6.46 10.25
C ASP A 94 0.09 4.95 10.29
N VAL A 95 0.13 4.32 9.13
CA VAL A 95 0.42 2.89 8.98
C VAL A 95 1.81 2.62 8.40
N GLY A 96 2.53 3.68 8.03
CA GLY A 96 3.91 3.62 7.54
C GLY A 96 4.08 4.23 6.15
N ARG A 97 5.29 4.07 5.60
CA ARG A 97 5.71 4.62 4.30
C ARG A 97 6.49 3.60 3.49
N VAL A 98 6.41 3.72 2.18
CA VAL A 98 7.10 2.84 1.24
C VAL A 98 8.03 3.66 0.35
N GLY A 99 9.30 3.25 0.29
CA GLY A 99 10.30 3.85 -0.58
C GLY A 99 10.21 3.38 -2.03
N SER A 100 10.80 4.16 -2.92
CA SER A 100 10.97 3.84 -4.33
C SER A 100 12.20 2.96 -4.56
N GLY A 101 12.12 2.03 -5.49
CA GLY A 101 13.22 1.14 -5.85
C GLY A 101 13.31 0.87 -7.35
N VAL A 102 14.39 0.21 -7.70
CA VAL A 102 14.72 -0.23 -9.06
C VAL A 102 14.63 -1.74 -9.14
N ALA A 103 13.98 -2.23 -10.18
CA ALA A 103 13.89 -3.66 -10.45
C ALA A 103 14.28 -3.99 -11.89
N ILE A 104 14.78 -5.21 -12.06
CA ILE A 104 15.10 -5.79 -13.35
C ILE A 104 14.60 -7.23 -13.42
N ARG A 105 14.43 -7.75 -14.63
CA ARG A 105 14.13 -9.17 -14.84
C ARG A 105 15.31 -10.09 -14.50
N PRO A 106 15.07 -11.38 -14.28
CA PRO A 106 16.13 -12.37 -14.13
C PRO A 106 17.07 -12.39 -15.37
N GLY A 107 18.36 -12.43 -15.12
CA GLY A 107 19.39 -12.51 -16.17
C GLY A 107 19.66 -11.21 -16.94
N ALA A 108 18.99 -10.11 -16.63
CA ALA A 108 19.37 -8.80 -17.14
C ALA A 108 20.64 -8.29 -16.44
N PRO A 109 21.50 -7.50 -17.11
CA PRO A 109 22.64 -6.86 -16.46
C PRO A 109 22.19 -5.96 -15.30
N VAL A 110 22.82 -6.14 -14.14
CA VAL A 110 22.49 -5.34 -12.94
C VAL A 110 23.11 -3.95 -13.10
N PRO A 111 22.30 -2.88 -13.14
CA PRO A 111 22.82 -1.51 -13.25
C PRO A 111 23.43 -1.05 -11.92
N VAL A 112 24.37 -0.11 -12.00
CA VAL A 112 24.81 0.67 -10.82
C VAL A 112 23.76 1.72 -10.53
N ILE A 113 23.38 1.85 -9.26
CA ILE A 113 22.34 2.80 -8.79
C ILE A 113 22.75 3.51 -7.50
N ALA A 114 24.04 3.73 -7.27
CA ALA A 114 24.57 4.29 -6.04
C ALA A 114 24.24 5.79 -5.87
N THR A 115 24.06 6.51 -6.98
CA THR A 115 23.78 7.96 -7.01
C THR A 115 22.61 8.28 -7.95
N GLY A 116 22.07 9.50 -7.86
CA GLY A 116 21.06 9.99 -8.81
C GLY A 116 21.58 10.03 -10.24
N GLU A 117 22.86 10.32 -10.45
CA GLU A 117 23.49 10.29 -11.78
C GLU A 117 23.61 8.85 -12.32
N ASP A 118 23.84 7.83 -11.45
CA ASP A 118 23.79 6.43 -11.87
C ASP A 118 22.39 6.01 -12.31
N ILE A 119 21.36 6.44 -11.60
CA ILE A 119 19.95 6.22 -12.01
C ILE A 119 19.69 6.89 -13.35
N LYS A 120 20.12 8.14 -13.53
CA LYS A 120 19.96 8.88 -14.79
C LYS A 120 20.67 8.15 -15.94
N LYS A 121 21.89 7.68 -15.74
CA LYS A 121 22.64 6.89 -16.70
C LYS A 121 21.91 5.58 -17.02
N THR A 122 21.45 4.85 -16.00
CA THR A 122 20.66 3.61 -16.15
C THR A 122 19.42 3.86 -17.02
N VAL A 123 18.70 4.95 -16.78
CA VAL A 123 17.53 5.34 -17.56
C VAL A 123 17.90 5.61 -19.04
N LEU A 124 18.99 6.31 -19.29
CA LEU A 124 19.44 6.63 -20.66
C LEU A 124 19.88 5.36 -21.42
N GLU A 125 20.52 4.40 -20.76
CA GLU A 125 21.06 3.17 -21.33
C GLU A 125 20.04 2.03 -21.44
N ALA A 126 18.94 2.06 -20.69
CA ALA A 126 17.88 1.06 -20.75
C ALA A 126 17.22 1.01 -22.14
N GLU A 127 16.81 -0.17 -22.57
CA GLU A 127 15.99 -0.34 -23.78
C GLU A 127 14.57 0.14 -23.56
N SER A 128 14.02 -0.12 -22.38
CA SER A 128 12.77 0.48 -21.92
C SER A 128 12.81 0.79 -20.43
N ILE A 129 12.09 1.83 -20.03
CA ILE A 129 11.85 2.21 -18.64
C ILE A 129 10.39 1.97 -18.32
N VAL A 130 10.12 1.19 -17.26
CA VAL A 130 8.77 0.74 -16.94
C VAL A 130 8.35 1.31 -15.59
N PHE A 131 7.24 2.05 -15.54
CA PHE A 131 6.74 2.64 -14.30
C PHE A 131 5.23 2.90 -14.37
N ASN A 132 4.62 3.14 -13.21
CA ASN A 132 3.17 3.32 -13.12
C ASN A 132 2.74 4.79 -13.31
N THR A 133 1.43 5.02 -13.38
CA THR A 133 0.81 6.36 -13.38
C THR A 133 0.29 6.76 -12.00
N ALA A 134 0.70 6.06 -10.94
CA ALA A 134 0.40 6.37 -9.55
C ALA A 134 1.52 7.18 -8.88
N SER A 135 1.47 7.36 -7.57
CA SER A 135 2.36 8.27 -6.81
C SER A 135 3.84 8.10 -7.12
N THR A 136 4.36 6.87 -7.11
CA THR A 136 5.77 6.60 -7.37
C THR A 136 6.17 6.91 -8.81
N GLY A 137 5.34 6.54 -9.80
CA GLY A 137 5.62 6.81 -11.20
C GLY A 137 5.46 8.29 -11.57
N ILE A 138 4.53 9.01 -10.94
CA ILE A 138 4.41 10.47 -11.09
C ILE A 138 5.67 11.16 -10.55
N TYR A 139 6.16 10.73 -9.38
CA TYR A 139 7.43 11.21 -8.84
C TYR A 139 8.59 10.96 -9.81
N PHE A 140 8.72 9.74 -10.31
CA PHE A 140 9.78 9.35 -11.24
C PHE A 140 9.72 10.17 -12.55
N GLU A 141 8.55 10.37 -13.12
CA GLU A 141 8.37 11.22 -14.29
C GLU A 141 8.81 12.67 -14.03
N ASN A 142 8.44 13.23 -12.88
CA ASN A 142 8.88 14.57 -12.49
C ASN A 142 10.40 14.66 -12.30
N LEU A 143 11.04 13.57 -11.81
CA LEU A 143 12.49 13.48 -11.69
C LEU A 143 13.17 13.49 -13.07
N LEU A 144 12.63 12.75 -14.06
CA LEU A 144 13.12 12.78 -15.44
C LEU A 144 13.03 14.16 -16.06
N LYS A 145 11.92 14.89 -15.80
CA LYS A 145 11.73 16.29 -16.23
C LYS A 145 12.74 17.22 -15.56
N LYS A 146 12.95 17.08 -14.25
CA LYS A 146 13.94 17.85 -13.48
C LYS A 146 15.36 17.64 -14.01
N TRP A 147 15.69 16.43 -14.45
CA TRP A 147 16.99 16.10 -15.06
C TRP A 147 17.12 16.55 -16.51
N GLY A 148 16.05 17.05 -17.15
CA GLY A 148 16.03 17.48 -18.54
C GLY A 148 16.18 16.35 -19.56
N ILE A 149 15.86 15.10 -19.17
CA ILE A 149 15.99 13.93 -20.05
C ILE A 149 14.64 13.31 -20.44
N TYR A 150 13.52 13.86 -19.95
CA TYR A 150 12.20 13.29 -20.22
C TYR A 150 11.93 13.10 -21.70
N ASP A 151 12.20 14.11 -22.54
CA ASP A 151 11.95 14.06 -23.97
C ASP A 151 12.83 13.03 -24.70
N GLN A 152 14.03 12.74 -24.17
CA GLN A 152 14.94 11.74 -24.72
C GLN A 152 14.46 10.31 -24.45
N VAL A 153 13.74 10.09 -23.34
CA VAL A 153 13.39 8.76 -22.87
C VAL A 153 11.89 8.43 -22.96
N GLN A 154 11.02 9.41 -23.21
CA GLN A 154 9.58 9.19 -23.29
C GLN A 154 9.18 8.16 -24.36
N GLY A 155 9.91 8.08 -25.47
CA GLY A 155 9.66 7.11 -26.56
C GLY A 155 9.92 5.64 -26.17
N LYS A 156 10.65 5.41 -25.09
CA LYS A 156 10.91 4.07 -24.51
C LYS A 156 10.27 3.87 -23.13
N ALA A 157 9.44 4.81 -22.68
CA ALA A 157 8.72 4.73 -21.43
C ALA A 157 7.45 3.87 -21.59
N VAL A 158 7.39 2.77 -20.86
CA VAL A 158 6.20 1.91 -20.79
C VAL A 158 5.50 2.19 -19.47
N ARG A 159 4.24 2.61 -19.54
CA ARG A 159 3.47 3.03 -18.37
C ARG A 159 2.25 2.17 -18.15
N TYR A 160 2.04 1.78 -16.90
CA TYR A 160 0.89 1.00 -16.45
C TYR A 160 0.11 1.76 -15.37
N THR A 161 -1.13 1.33 -15.14
CA THR A 161 -1.95 1.95 -14.11
C THR A 161 -1.44 1.60 -12.71
N THR A 162 -0.97 0.37 -12.50
CA THR A 162 -0.55 -0.17 -11.20
C THR A 162 0.91 -0.61 -11.21
N GLY A 163 1.54 -0.68 -10.03
CA GLY A 163 2.89 -1.24 -9.89
C GLY A 163 2.92 -2.75 -10.16
N ALA A 164 1.89 -3.48 -9.81
CA ALA A 164 1.80 -4.91 -10.11
C ALA A 164 1.88 -5.20 -11.63
N GLU A 165 1.26 -4.34 -12.46
CA GLU A 165 1.37 -4.46 -13.92
C GLU A 165 2.80 -4.14 -14.40
N VAL A 166 3.46 -3.15 -13.79
CA VAL A 166 4.87 -2.81 -14.04
C VAL A 166 5.77 -4.02 -13.77
N MET A 167 5.62 -4.65 -12.61
CA MET A 167 6.45 -5.80 -12.23
C MET A 167 6.21 -7.01 -13.13
N LYS A 168 4.95 -7.29 -13.49
CA LYS A 168 4.59 -8.36 -14.44
C LYS A 168 5.15 -8.12 -15.83
N HIS A 169 5.15 -6.87 -16.32
CA HIS A 169 5.79 -6.51 -17.59
C HIS A 169 7.29 -6.80 -17.53
N THR A 170 7.96 -6.32 -16.49
CA THR A 170 9.40 -6.48 -16.31
C THR A 170 9.82 -7.94 -16.24
N LEU A 171 9.06 -8.79 -15.51
CA LEU A 171 9.30 -10.24 -15.46
C LEU A 171 9.21 -10.93 -16.83
N LYS A 172 8.32 -10.47 -17.71
CA LYS A 172 8.13 -11.03 -19.06
C LYS A 172 9.03 -10.42 -20.11
N GLY A 173 9.79 -9.41 -19.77
CA GLY A 173 10.70 -8.72 -20.66
C GLY A 173 11.81 -9.62 -21.19
N LYS A 174 12.39 -9.25 -22.32
CA LYS A 174 13.46 -10.01 -23.00
C LYS A 174 14.73 -9.19 -23.20
N GLY A 175 14.66 -7.90 -22.97
CA GLY A 175 15.74 -6.94 -23.18
C GLY A 175 16.31 -6.39 -21.87
N ARG A 176 16.79 -5.15 -21.93
CA ARG A 176 17.30 -4.38 -20.78
C ARG A 176 16.20 -3.44 -20.26
N GLU A 177 15.05 -4.04 -19.91
CA GLU A 177 13.98 -3.31 -19.24
C GLU A 177 14.40 -3.00 -17.81
N VAL A 178 14.18 -1.76 -17.37
CA VAL A 178 14.38 -1.32 -15.99
C VAL A 178 13.07 -0.78 -15.45
N ALA A 179 12.61 -1.35 -14.35
CA ALA A 179 11.39 -0.92 -13.68
C ALA A 179 11.67 -0.02 -12.48
N PHE A 180 10.78 0.93 -12.28
CA PHE A 180 10.79 1.88 -11.17
C PHE A 180 9.43 1.84 -10.45
N GLY A 181 9.44 1.56 -9.15
CA GLY A 181 8.21 1.38 -8.40
C GLY A 181 8.41 1.24 -6.89
N PRO A 182 7.32 1.02 -6.14
CA PRO A 182 7.39 0.77 -4.70
C PRO A 182 8.20 -0.49 -4.39
N ILE A 183 9.11 -0.43 -3.44
CA ILE A 183 9.96 -1.57 -3.06
C ILE A 183 9.13 -2.79 -2.66
N THR A 184 8.05 -2.59 -1.94
CA THR A 184 7.16 -3.67 -1.49
C THR A 184 6.51 -4.42 -2.66
N GLU A 185 6.09 -3.72 -3.72
CA GLU A 185 5.52 -4.35 -4.92
C GLU A 185 6.59 -5.12 -5.72
N ILE A 186 7.84 -4.65 -5.70
CA ILE A 186 8.98 -5.40 -6.27
C ILE A 186 9.23 -6.69 -5.48
N LEU A 187 9.21 -6.60 -4.15
CA LEU A 187 9.46 -7.74 -3.26
C LEU A 187 8.35 -8.81 -3.36
N LEU A 188 7.11 -8.44 -3.66
CA LEU A 188 6.01 -9.40 -3.89
C LEU A 188 6.30 -10.33 -5.09
N GLU A 189 7.04 -9.87 -6.09
CA GLU A 189 7.37 -10.65 -7.28
C GLU A 189 8.76 -11.35 -7.19
N LYS A 190 9.42 -11.27 -6.04
CA LYS A 190 10.75 -11.88 -5.83
C LYS A 190 10.73 -13.40 -6.03
N GLU A 191 9.69 -14.08 -5.56
CA GLU A 191 9.55 -15.55 -5.73
C GLU A 191 9.33 -15.94 -7.20
N HIS A 192 8.82 -15.02 -8.03
CA HIS A 192 8.70 -15.19 -9.47
C HIS A 192 10.01 -14.84 -10.22
N GLY A 193 11.06 -14.44 -9.49
CA GLY A 193 12.39 -14.18 -10.02
C GLY A 193 12.70 -12.70 -10.29
N LEU A 194 11.79 -11.75 -10.02
CA LEU A 194 12.10 -10.33 -10.17
C LEU A 194 13.23 -9.93 -9.21
N ILE A 195 14.18 -9.16 -9.72
CA ILE A 195 15.35 -8.74 -8.95
C ILE A 195 15.14 -7.28 -8.49
N LEU A 196 15.07 -7.08 -7.18
CA LEU A 196 15.24 -5.75 -6.59
C LEU A 196 16.73 -5.40 -6.65
N VAL A 197 17.11 -4.45 -7.51
CA VAL A 197 18.48 -3.91 -7.58
C VAL A 197 18.82 -3.16 -6.30
N GLY A 198 17.89 -2.33 -5.82
CA GLY A 198 18.02 -1.57 -4.59
C GLY A 198 16.99 -0.43 -4.50
N PRO A 199 16.98 0.28 -3.36
CA PRO A 199 16.25 1.53 -3.22
C PRO A 199 16.84 2.62 -4.11
N PHE A 200 16.08 3.68 -4.36
CA PHE A 200 16.66 4.91 -4.90
C PHE A 200 17.72 5.45 -3.95
N PRO A 201 18.81 6.07 -4.47
CA PRO A 201 19.76 6.80 -3.65
C PRO A 201 19.09 7.85 -2.77
N GLU A 202 19.64 8.11 -1.58
CA GLU A 202 19.03 8.96 -0.56
C GLU A 202 18.65 10.35 -1.11
N GLU A 203 19.52 10.96 -1.94
CA GLU A 203 19.30 12.29 -2.50
C GLU A 203 18.10 12.41 -3.46
N ILE A 204 17.63 11.26 -3.97
CA ILE A 204 16.44 11.19 -4.84
C ILE A 204 15.42 10.19 -4.33
N GLN A 205 15.55 9.70 -3.09
CA GLN A 205 14.56 8.80 -2.52
C GLN A 205 13.23 9.51 -2.34
N ASN A 206 12.17 8.81 -2.64
CA ASN A 206 10.80 9.26 -2.40
C ASN A 206 10.04 8.21 -1.62
N TYR A 207 9.44 8.64 -0.53
CA TYR A 207 8.57 7.83 0.28
C TYR A 207 7.11 8.22 0.07
N THR A 208 6.26 7.24 -0.16
CA THR A 208 4.81 7.42 -0.08
C THR A 208 4.34 6.95 1.28
N SER A 209 3.88 7.88 2.12
CA SER A 209 3.28 7.58 3.42
C SER A 209 1.80 7.23 3.25
N TYR A 210 1.23 6.47 4.20
CA TYR A 210 -0.16 6.04 4.20
C TYR A 210 -0.83 6.29 5.54
N ILE A 211 -2.05 6.81 5.49
CA ILE A 211 -2.92 7.03 6.64
C ILE A 211 -4.16 6.16 6.48
N ALA A 212 -4.47 5.35 7.49
CA ALA A 212 -5.74 4.65 7.60
C ALA A 212 -6.75 5.54 8.34
N VAL A 213 -7.96 5.67 7.78
CA VAL A 213 -9.00 6.50 8.35
C VAL A 213 -10.39 5.89 8.11
N PRO A 214 -11.34 5.95 9.06
CA PRO A 214 -12.70 5.51 8.83
C PRO A 214 -13.41 6.41 7.80
N MET A 215 -14.22 5.81 6.93
CA MET A 215 -15.04 6.58 5.98
C MET A 215 -16.39 6.99 6.60
N SER A 216 -16.80 8.23 6.31
CA SER A 216 -18.06 8.80 6.85
C SER A 216 -19.31 8.07 6.37
N ALA A 217 -19.27 7.48 5.16
CA ALA A 217 -20.36 6.67 4.62
C ALA A 217 -20.28 5.18 5.00
N GLY A 218 -19.24 4.76 5.74
CA GLY A 218 -19.06 3.37 6.17
C GLY A 218 -20.18 2.88 7.07
N THR A 219 -20.56 1.61 6.96
CA THR A 219 -21.67 1.02 7.71
C THR A 219 -21.24 0.42 9.06
N LYS A 220 -19.95 0.14 9.24
CA LYS A 220 -19.39 -0.53 10.43
C LYS A 220 -18.80 0.48 11.44
N LYS A 221 -19.61 1.48 11.82
CA LYS A 221 -19.19 2.62 12.67
C LYS A 221 -18.51 2.26 13.99
N ASN A 222 -18.83 1.11 14.57
CA ASN A 222 -18.22 0.66 15.82
C ASN A 222 -16.94 -0.15 15.61
N VAL A 223 -16.79 -0.82 14.46
CA VAL A 223 -15.68 -1.76 14.18
C VAL A 223 -14.61 -1.14 13.31
N ALA A 224 -14.96 -0.30 12.34
CA ALA A 224 -14.01 0.39 11.49
C ALA A 224 -12.96 1.21 12.27
N PRO A 225 -13.32 2.03 13.28
CA PRO A 225 -12.36 2.72 14.12
C PRO A 225 -11.48 1.77 14.94
N ALA A 226 -11.97 0.57 15.31
CA ALA A 226 -11.18 -0.44 16.01
C ALA A 226 -10.10 -1.03 15.08
N LEU A 227 -10.45 -1.34 13.82
CA LEU A 227 -9.47 -1.74 12.81
C LEU A 227 -8.42 -0.66 12.60
N VAL A 228 -8.82 0.59 12.39
CA VAL A 228 -7.89 1.72 12.18
C VAL A 228 -6.90 1.83 13.35
N ARG A 229 -7.37 1.81 14.60
CA ARG A 229 -6.48 1.82 15.78
C ARG A 229 -5.57 0.60 15.84
N PHE A 230 -6.07 -0.58 15.46
CA PHE A 230 -5.28 -1.81 15.41
C PHE A 230 -4.11 -1.69 14.43
N LEU A 231 -4.37 -1.18 13.22
CA LEU A 231 -3.35 -1.03 12.17
C LEU A 231 -2.17 -0.15 12.62
N GLY A 232 -2.43 0.97 13.30
CA GLY A 232 -1.38 1.83 13.87
C GLY A 232 -0.89 1.43 15.27
N GLY A 233 -1.47 0.38 15.85
CA GLY A 233 -1.19 -0.07 17.22
C GLY A 233 0.00 -1.03 17.34
N PRO A 234 0.30 -1.47 18.58
CA PRO A 234 1.49 -2.28 18.88
C PRO A 234 1.49 -3.67 18.25
N VAL A 235 0.35 -4.17 17.78
CA VAL A 235 0.26 -5.46 17.08
C VAL A 235 0.30 -5.25 15.56
N GLY A 236 -0.42 -4.26 15.02
CA GLY A 236 -0.51 -4.01 13.59
C GLY A 236 0.78 -3.43 13.02
N LYS A 237 1.34 -2.41 13.66
CA LYS A 237 2.52 -1.68 13.15
C LYS A 237 3.74 -2.57 12.88
N PRO A 238 4.13 -3.51 13.76
CA PRO A 238 5.23 -4.44 13.47
C PRO A 238 5.01 -5.32 12.23
N LEU A 239 3.76 -5.62 11.86
CA LEU A 239 3.45 -6.41 10.67
C LEU A 239 3.71 -5.63 9.37
N PHE A 240 3.50 -4.31 9.39
CA PHE A 240 3.91 -3.44 8.29
C PHE A 240 5.44 -3.38 8.18
N VAL A 241 6.14 -3.19 9.29
CA VAL A 241 7.63 -3.16 9.33
C VAL A 241 8.21 -4.47 8.80
N ALA A 242 7.68 -5.63 9.22
CA ALA A 242 8.11 -6.94 8.74
C ALA A 242 7.88 -7.13 7.22
N ALA A 243 6.96 -6.38 6.64
CA ALA A 243 6.68 -6.36 5.20
C ALA A 243 7.49 -5.31 4.43
N GLY A 244 8.48 -4.63 5.05
CA GLY A 244 9.29 -3.60 4.42
C GLY A 244 8.61 -2.22 4.31
N ILE A 245 7.60 -1.97 5.14
CA ILE A 245 6.91 -0.67 5.25
C ILE A 245 7.42 0.01 6.53
N GLU A 246 8.11 1.17 6.39
CA GLU A 246 8.76 1.89 7.49
C GLU A 246 7.77 2.75 8.31
#